data_56c7dffe0660015ed74628df1b1b2f66
#
_entry.id   56c7dffe0660015ed74628df1b1b2f66
#
_cell.length_a   1.000
_cell.length_b   1.000
_cell.length_c   1.000
_cell.angle_alpha   90.00
_cell.angle_beta   90.00
_cell.angle_gamma   90.00
#
_symmetry.space_group_name_H-M   'P 1'
#
loop_
_entity.id
_entity.type
_entity.pdbx_description
1 polymer ?
#
loop_
_entity_poly.entity_id
_entity_poly.type
_entity_poly.pdbx_seq_one_letter_code
_entity_poly.pdbx_strand_id
1 'polypeptide(L)'
;KNVINSKPSNKNVNIGIFLSGLINQQIETGNGPDTNLHLFLRNSLEDGGDSFLPLFKLINNEVSVSGAALFHENKMVSKVPTDDMFIFKTLVQHHRRGIYKFKLKDKRKSDIVVESIRSGSSYEVSSSERNPSITIKIKIKGQIKESMRSENLTNRKMIKKIEKEMEAD
;
A
#
# COMPACT_ATOMS: atom_id res chain seq x y z
N LYS A 1 5.63 -18.09 0.06
CA LYS A 1 6.02 -18.40 -1.35
C LYS A 1 5.19 -17.50 -2.23
N ASN A 2 5.85 -16.52 -2.86
CA ASN A 2 5.19 -15.55 -3.73
C ASN A 2 4.64 -16.26 -4.96
N VAL A 3 3.34 -16.28 -5.10
CA VAL A 3 2.59 -16.84 -6.26
C VAL A 3 2.71 -15.95 -7.51
N ILE A 4 3.52 -14.89 -7.44
CA ILE A 4 3.67 -13.86 -8.49
C ILE A 4 4.51 -14.34 -9.69
N ASN A 5 5.16 -15.49 -9.61
CA ASN A 5 6.11 -15.97 -10.61
C ASN A 5 5.54 -17.06 -11.51
N SER A 6 4.28 -17.01 -11.89
CA SER A 6 3.80 -17.89 -12.96
C SER A 6 4.03 -17.23 -14.31
N LYS A 7 5.09 -17.62 -15.01
CA LYS A 7 5.19 -17.40 -16.46
C LYS A 7 3.90 -17.90 -17.09
N PRO A 8 3.25 -17.13 -17.96
CA PRO A 8 2.23 -17.71 -18.82
C PRO A 8 2.93 -18.71 -19.75
N SER A 9 2.95 -19.96 -19.33
CA SER A 9 3.55 -21.07 -20.13
C SER A 9 2.77 -21.36 -21.40
N ASN A 10 1.66 -20.66 -21.63
CA ASN A 10 0.82 -20.82 -22.81
C ASN A 10 0.96 -19.60 -23.74
N LYS A 11 1.45 -19.83 -24.96
CA LYS A 11 1.66 -18.83 -26.01
C LYS A 11 0.38 -18.06 -26.44
N ASN A 12 -0.79 -18.38 -25.88
CA ASN A 12 -2.11 -17.82 -26.26
C ASN A 12 -2.78 -17.05 -25.14
N VAL A 13 -2.08 -16.67 -24.04
CA VAL A 13 -2.72 -15.83 -23.03
C VAL A 13 -2.84 -14.40 -23.52
N ASN A 14 -4.06 -13.89 -23.57
CA ASN A 14 -4.31 -12.49 -23.88
C ASN A 14 -3.63 -11.61 -22.80
N ILE A 15 -2.66 -10.78 -23.24
CA ILE A 15 -1.84 -9.97 -22.35
C ILE A 15 -2.69 -9.02 -21.49
N GLY A 16 -3.83 -8.54 -22.03
CA GLY A 16 -4.75 -7.68 -21.28
C GLY A 16 -5.40 -8.42 -20.11
N ILE A 17 -5.82 -9.67 -20.30
CA ILE A 17 -6.37 -10.51 -19.23
C ILE A 17 -5.30 -10.81 -18.18
N PHE A 18 -4.08 -11.12 -18.62
CA PHE A 18 -2.95 -11.38 -17.73
C PHE A 18 -2.61 -10.15 -16.87
N LEU A 19 -2.46 -8.97 -17.48
CA LEU A 19 -2.17 -7.73 -16.76
C LEU A 19 -3.30 -7.34 -15.80
N SER A 20 -4.56 -7.49 -16.22
CA SER A 20 -5.72 -7.25 -15.36
C SER A 20 -5.73 -8.19 -14.14
N GLY A 21 -5.41 -9.46 -14.34
CA GLY A 21 -5.28 -10.44 -13.26
C GLY A 21 -4.18 -10.06 -12.26
N LEU A 22 -3.01 -9.61 -12.74
CA LEU A 22 -1.91 -9.14 -11.90
C LEU A 22 -2.33 -7.91 -11.08
N ILE A 23 -2.99 -6.93 -11.72
CA ILE A 23 -3.46 -5.71 -11.03
C ILE A 23 -4.45 -6.08 -9.94
N ASN A 24 -5.47 -6.88 -10.25
CA ASN A 24 -6.48 -7.30 -9.29
C ASN A 24 -5.86 -8.03 -8.09
N GLN A 25 -4.93 -8.95 -8.33
CA GLN A 25 -4.21 -9.65 -7.26
C GLN A 25 -3.46 -8.67 -6.35
N GLN A 26 -2.81 -7.66 -6.92
CA GLN A 26 -2.08 -6.66 -6.13
C GLN A 26 -3.02 -5.72 -5.37
N ILE A 27 -4.19 -5.40 -5.92
CA ILE A 27 -5.23 -4.64 -5.23
C ILE A 27 -5.74 -5.43 -4.01
N GLU A 28 -6.05 -6.71 -4.19
CA GLU A 28 -6.55 -7.59 -3.12
C GLU A 28 -5.54 -7.80 -2.00
N THR A 29 -4.27 -7.93 -2.33
CA THR A 29 -3.18 -8.08 -1.33
C THR A 29 -2.76 -6.76 -0.69
N GLY A 30 -3.25 -5.62 -1.19
CA GLY A 30 -2.89 -4.29 -0.69
C GLY A 30 -1.57 -3.75 -1.25
N ASN A 31 -0.88 -4.48 -2.12
CA ASN A 31 0.44 -4.13 -2.66
C ASN A 31 0.38 -3.27 -3.93
N GLY A 32 -0.80 -3.05 -4.50
CA GLY A 32 -1.02 -2.23 -5.68
C GLY A 32 -2.12 -1.19 -5.49
N PRO A 33 -2.09 -0.07 -6.25
CA PRO A 33 -3.12 0.95 -6.17
C PRO A 33 -4.44 0.42 -6.74
N ASP A 34 -5.55 0.77 -6.09
CA ASP A 34 -6.89 0.50 -6.60
C ASP A 34 -7.30 1.65 -7.52
N THR A 35 -6.97 1.52 -8.80
CA THR A 35 -7.26 2.54 -9.80
C THR A 35 -7.59 1.91 -11.15
N ASN A 36 -8.27 2.67 -12.00
CA ASN A 36 -8.58 2.34 -13.37
C ASN A 36 -8.49 3.59 -14.24
N LEU A 37 -8.63 3.42 -15.55
CA LEU A 37 -8.51 4.53 -16.49
C LEU A 37 -9.52 5.65 -16.22
N HIS A 38 -10.76 5.31 -15.84
CA HIS A 38 -11.78 6.31 -15.53
C HIS A 38 -11.39 7.16 -14.30
N LEU A 39 -10.93 6.53 -13.23
CA LEU A 39 -10.44 7.23 -12.03
C LEU A 39 -9.22 8.08 -12.35
N PHE A 40 -8.29 7.55 -13.15
CA PHE A 40 -7.12 8.29 -13.60
C PHE A 40 -7.52 9.56 -14.35
N LEU A 41 -8.39 9.45 -15.36
CA LEU A 41 -8.85 10.61 -16.15
C LEU A 41 -9.63 11.60 -15.30
N ARG A 42 -10.53 11.14 -14.44
CA ARG A 42 -11.27 12.01 -13.53
C ARG A 42 -10.32 12.84 -12.67
N ASN A 43 -9.39 12.18 -11.99
CA ASN A 43 -8.44 12.86 -11.09
C ASN A 43 -7.48 13.78 -11.85
N SER A 44 -7.12 13.46 -13.12
CA SER A 44 -6.28 14.31 -13.96
C SER A 44 -7.00 15.57 -14.48
N LEU A 45 -8.32 15.54 -14.52
CA LEU A 45 -9.16 16.65 -15.02
C LEU A 45 -9.77 17.49 -13.90
N GLU A 46 -9.74 16.98 -12.67
CA GLU A 46 -10.26 17.66 -11.49
C GLU A 46 -9.23 18.67 -10.96
N ASP A 47 -9.65 19.90 -10.68
CA ASP A 47 -8.78 20.93 -10.15
C ASP A 47 -8.14 20.50 -8.83
N GLY A 48 -6.80 20.51 -8.77
CA GLY A 48 -6.03 20.02 -7.62
C GLY A 48 -5.99 18.50 -7.50
N GLY A 49 -6.51 17.78 -8.48
CA GLY A 49 -6.49 16.32 -8.51
C GLY A 49 -5.17 15.77 -9.07
N ASP A 50 -4.55 14.87 -8.31
CA ASP A 50 -3.38 14.11 -8.73
C ASP A 50 -3.76 12.66 -9.02
N SER A 51 -3.23 12.13 -10.11
CA SER A 51 -3.52 10.79 -10.58
C SER A 51 -2.42 9.81 -10.25
N PHE A 52 -2.75 8.54 -10.17
CA PHE A 52 -1.76 7.47 -10.02
C PHE A 52 -2.16 6.22 -10.80
N LEU A 53 -1.15 5.46 -11.22
CA LEU A 53 -1.30 4.21 -11.96
C LEU A 53 -0.39 3.13 -11.39
N PRO A 54 -0.72 1.84 -11.56
CA PRO A 54 0.19 0.75 -11.22
C PRO A 54 1.50 0.88 -11.99
N LEU A 55 2.61 0.74 -11.30
CA LEU A 55 3.93 0.71 -11.89
C LEU A 55 4.36 -0.73 -12.11
N PHE A 56 4.68 -1.07 -13.36
CA PHE A 56 5.18 -2.39 -13.72
C PHE A 56 6.70 -2.39 -13.87
N LYS A 57 7.32 -3.49 -13.50
CA LYS A 57 8.71 -3.80 -13.80
C LYS A 57 8.83 -5.13 -14.50
N LEU A 58 9.81 -5.23 -15.37
CA LEU A 58 10.25 -6.51 -15.94
C LEU A 58 11.45 -6.99 -15.13
N ILE A 59 11.31 -8.12 -14.46
CA ILE A 59 12.35 -8.77 -13.64
C ILE A 59 12.51 -10.20 -14.14
N ASN A 60 13.72 -10.56 -14.58
CA ASN A 60 13.99 -11.91 -15.11
C ASN A 60 12.99 -12.36 -16.18
N ASN A 61 12.64 -11.46 -17.09
CA ASN A 61 11.63 -11.67 -18.13
C ASN A 61 10.20 -11.95 -17.64
N GLU A 62 9.90 -11.58 -16.40
CA GLU A 62 8.56 -11.64 -15.79
C GLU A 62 8.06 -10.26 -15.44
N VAL A 63 6.78 -9.99 -15.75
CA VAL A 63 6.13 -8.72 -15.40
C VAL A 63 5.65 -8.78 -13.96
N SER A 64 6.02 -7.80 -13.16
CA SER A 64 5.54 -7.64 -11.79
C SER A 64 5.11 -6.21 -11.51
N VAL A 65 4.14 -6.03 -10.59
CA VAL A 65 3.80 -4.70 -10.06
C VAL A 65 4.84 -4.30 -9.03
N SER A 66 5.40 -3.10 -9.16
CA SER A 66 6.46 -2.58 -8.30
C SER A 66 6.03 -1.34 -7.50
N GLY A 67 4.72 -1.11 -7.39
CA GLY A 67 4.16 0.02 -6.67
C GLY A 67 3.23 0.88 -7.53
N ALA A 68 3.25 2.19 -7.33
CA ALA A 68 2.49 3.17 -8.08
C ALA A 68 3.38 4.26 -8.70
N ALA A 69 2.98 4.75 -9.86
CA ALA A 69 3.50 5.97 -10.47
C ALA A 69 2.53 7.11 -10.16
N LEU A 70 3.03 8.23 -9.67
CA LEU A 70 2.26 9.44 -9.35
C LEU A 70 2.40 10.45 -10.48
N PHE A 71 1.29 11.09 -10.83
CA PHE A 71 1.21 12.05 -11.91
C PHE A 71 0.67 13.39 -11.39
N HIS A 72 1.29 14.46 -11.83
CA HIS A 72 0.84 15.83 -11.67
C HIS A 72 0.83 16.50 -13.03
N GLU A 73 -0.25 17.20 -13.40
CA GLU A 73 -0.40 17.81 -14.73
C GLU A 73 -0.04 16.86 -15.90
N ASN A 74 -0.53 15.62 -15.83
CA ASN A 74 -0.27 14.57 -16.82
C ASN A 74 1.19 14.14 -16.99
N LYS A 75 2.08 14.55 -16.10
CA LYS A 75 3.49 14.14 -16.08
C LYS A 75 3.74 13.26 -14.86
N MET A 76 4.47 12.17 -15.06
CA MET A 76 4.92 11.34 -13.96
C MET A 76 5.95 12.10 -13.12
N VAL A 77 5.63 12.36 -11.84
CA VAL A 77 6.47 13.15 -10.95
C VAL A 77 7.17 12.32 -9.87
N SER A 78 6.60 11.19 -9.48
CA SER A 78 7.17 10.35 -8.42
C SER A 78 6.70 8.89 -8.53
N LYS A 79 7.26 8.04 -7.66
CA LYS A 79 6.92 6.62 -7.51
C LYS A 79 6.73 6.30 -6.05
N VAL A 80 5.75 5.44 -5.77
CA VAL A 80 5.55 4.83 -4.46
C VAL A 80 5.96 3.36 -4.59
N PRO A 81 6.99 2.89 -3.87
CA PRO A 81 7.40 1.49 -3.91
C PRO A 81 6.35 0.58 -3.24
N THR A 82 6.42 -0.72 -3.51
CA THR A 82 5.47 -1.70 -2.97
C THR A 82 5.43 -1.70 -1.45
N ASP A 83 6.56 -1.46 -0.79
CA ASP A 83 6.67 -1.49 0.67
C ASP A 83 5.86 -0.34 1.32
N ASP A 84 5.74 0.81 0.64
CA ASP A 84 5.00 1.98 1.11
C ASP A 84 3.54 1.99 0.64
N MET A 85 3.13 1.03 -0.19
CA MET A 85 1.79 1.01 -0.79
C MET A 85 0.66 0.92 0.23
N PHE A 86 0.87 0.24 1.36
CA PHE A 86 -0.13 0.16 2.41
C PHE A 86 -0.46 1.55 2.99
N ILE A 87 0.58 2.31 3.32
CA ILE A 87 0.43 3.68 3.86
C ILE A 87 -0.14 4.61 2.80
N PHE A 88 0.39 4.56 1.56
CA PHE A 88 -0.13 5.33 0.44
C PHE A 88 -1.63 5.09 0.23
N LYS A 89 -2.08 3.83 0.18
CA LYS A 89 -3.50 3.50 0.04
C LYS A 89 -4.33 4.02 1.22
N THR A 90 -3.80 3.95 2.44
CA THR A 90 -4.49 4.47 3.63
C THR A 90 -4.65 5.99 3.57
N LEU A 91 -3.70 6.69 2.94
CA LEU A 91 -3.78 8.14 2.73
C LEU A 91 -4.81 8.52 1.66
N VAL A 92 -4.74 7.91 0.48
CA VAL A 92 -5.52 8.35 -0.69
C VAL A 92 -6.84 7.60 -0.90
N GLN A 93 -7.02 6.46 -0.24
CA GLN A 93 -8.16 5.57 -0.43
C GLN A 93 -8.66 5.05 0.92
N HIS A 94 -9.98 4.97 1.11
CA HIS A 94 -10.56 4.24 2.25
C HIS A 94 -10.35 2.74 2.05
N HIS A 95 -9.33 2.21 2.66
CA HIS A 95 -8.89 0.84 2.45
C HIS A 95 -9.44 -0.10 3.53
N ARG A 96 -10.06 -1.23 3.11
CA ARG A 96 -10.64 -2.20 4.04
C ARG A 96 -9.78 -3.43 4.28
N ARG A 97 -8.83 -3.73 3.42
CA ARG A 97 -7.95 -4.91 3.54
C ARG A 97 -6.56 -4.55 3.05
N GLY A 98 -5.55 -5.04 3.74
CA GLY A 98 -4.16 -4.88 3.34
C GLY A 98 -3.25 -5.54 4.35
N ILE A 99 -2.07 -5.93 3.90
CA ILE A 99 -1.05 -6.54 4.74
C ILE A 99 0.03 -5.50 4.94
N TYR A 100 0.31 -5.18 6.20
CA TYR A 100 1.41 -4.32 6.59
C TYR A 100 2.46 -5.15 7.34
N LYS A 101 3.68 -5.04 6.89
CA LYS A 101 4.82 -5.71 7.47
C LYS A 101 5.80 -4.68 8.02
N PHE A 102 6.11 -4.78 9.30
CA PHE A 102 7.11 -3.92 9.95
C PHE A 102 8.03 -4.74 10.87
N LYS A 103 9.15 -4.13 11.25
CA LYS A 103 10.14 -4.74 12.12
C LYS A 103 10.09 -4.11 13.48
N LEU A 104 9.90 -4.94 14.51
CA LEU A 104 10.06 -4.49 15.89
C LEU A 104 11.50 -4.00 16.12
N LYS A 105 11.64 -2.83 16.74
CA LYS A 105 12.93 -2.23 17.13
C LYS A 105 13.52 -2.89 18.38
N ASP A 106 13.33 -4.19 18.52
CA ASP A 106 13.92 -4.95 19.61
C ASP A 106 15.26 -5.57 19.20
N LYS A 107 15.99 -6.15 20.19
CA LYS A 107 17.31 -6.78 19.97
C LYS A 107 17.28 -7.88 18.89
N ARG A 108 16.12 -8.45 18.58
CA ARG A 108 15.95 -9.58 17.65
C ARG A 108 15.36 -9.18 16.29
N LYS A 109 14.97 -7.89 16.11
CA LYS A 109 14.41 -7.36 14.86
C LYS A 109 13.32 -8.27 14.28
N SER A 110 12.36 -8.68 15.10
CA SER A 110 11.32 -9.62 14.69
C SER A 110 10.36 -8.97 13.70
N ASP A 111 10.08 -9.65 12.59
CA ASP A 111 9.06 -9.24 11.62
C ASP A 111 7.68 -9.49 12.22
N ILE A 112 6.82 -8.48 12.13
CA ILE A 112 5.40 -8.55 12.47
C ILE A 112 4.60 -8.31 11.21
N VAL A 113 3.63 -9.18 10.96
CA VAL A 113 2.68 -9.05 9.86
C VAL A 113 1.31 -8.74 10.43
N VAL A 114 0.80 -7.57 10.08
CA VAL A 114 -0.55 -7.11 10.46
C VAL A 114 -1.43 -7.11 9.23
N GLU A 115 -2.56 -7.79 9.29
CA GLU A 115 -3.64 -7.64 8.31
C GLU A 115 -4.57 -6.53 8.77
N SER A 116 -4.72 -5.48 7.98
CA SER A 116 -5.68 -4.42 8.25
C SER A 116 -7.10 -4.93 7.97
N ILE A 117 -7.99 -4.76 8.95
CA ILE A 117 -9.42 -4.98 8.80
C ILE A 117 -10.08 -3.71 8.28
N ARG A 118 -9.61 -2.56 8.76
CA ARG A 118 -10.11 -1.23 8.42
C ARG A 118 -9.01 -0.20 8.64
N SER A 119 -8.80 0.64 7.66
CA SER A 119 -7.96 1.82 7.79
C SER A 119 -8.68 3.06 7.27
N GLY A 120 -8.24 4.21 7.71
CA GLY A 120 -8.75 5.50 7.24
C GLY A 120 -7.86 6.63 7.68
N SER A 121 -7.91 7.72 6.95
CA SER A 121 -7.19 8.95 7.22
C SER A 121 -8.17 10.11 7.39
N SER A 122 -7.77 11.11 8.16
CA SER A 122 -8.42 12.41 8.26
C SER A 122 -7.37 13.50 8.16
N TYR A 123 -7.75 14.61 7.54
CA TYR A 123 -6.86 15.72 7.22
C TYR A 123 -7.33 16.97 7.95
N GLU A 124 -6.41 17.65 8.60
CA GLU A 124 -6.62 18.97 9.20
C GLU A 124 -5.64 19.94 8.52
N VAL A 125 -6.17 20.96 7.85
CA VAL A 125 -5.37 21.99 7.20
C VAL A 125 -5.40 23.25 8.03
N SER A 126 -4.23 23.74 8.43
CA SER A 126 -4.10 25.05 9.08
C SER A 126 -3.88 26.10 8.02
N SER A 127 -4.80 27.08 7.93
CA SER A 127 -4.79 28.17 6.96
C SER A 127 -3.95 29.38 7.39
N SER A 128 -2.84 29.18 8.09
CA SER A 128 -1.89 30.28 8.37
C SER A 128 -1.26 30.74 7.06
N GLU A 129 -1.51 31.97 6.63
CA GLU A 129 -1.01 32.55 5.38
C GLU A 129 0.54 32.47 5.23
N ARG A 130 1.28 32.42 6.35
CA ARG A 130 2.74 32.39 6.35
C ARG A 130 3.34 30.97 6.43
N ASN A 131 2.61 30.01 6.99
CA ASN A 131 3.06 28.62 7.13
C ASN A 131 1.86 27.67 7.08
N PRO A 132 1.37 27.31 5.91
CA PRO A 132 0.32 26.31 5.80
C PRO A 132 0.86 24.96 6.32
N SER A 133 0.10 24.31 7.18
CA SER A 133 0.45 22.97 7.67
C SER A 133 -0.70 22.01 7.45
N ILE A 134 -0.36 20.78 7.10
CA ILE A 134 -1.32 19.69 6.94
C ILE A 134 -1.03 18.66 8.02
N THR A 135 -1.99 18.40 8.88
CA THR A 135 -1.91 17.31 9.84
C THR A 135 -2.74 16.14 9.34
N ILE A 136 -2.12 14.99 9.20
CA ILE A 136 -2.78 13.76 8.75
C ILE A 136 -2.86 12.80 9.92
N LYS A 137 -4.09 12.38 10.27
CA LYS A 137 -4.34 11.37 11.30
C LYS A 137 -4.73 10.06 10.63
N ILE A 138 -3.95 9.02 10.83
CA ILE A 138 -4.20 7.68 10.31
C ILE A 138 -4.73 6.81 11.45
N LYS A 139 -5.83 6.08 11.19
CA LYS A 139 -6.38 5.07 12.11
C LYS A 139 -6.39 3.72 11.42
N ILE A 140 -5.75 2.73 12.04
CA ILE A 140 -5.70 1.37 11.53
C ILE A 140 -6.26 0.43 12.60
N LYS A 141 -7.19 -0.45 12.19
CA LYS A 141 -7.65 -1.59 12.98
C LYS A 141 -7.23 -2.85 12.25
N GLY A 142 -6.45 -3.70 12.88
CA GLY A 142 -5.91 -4.89 12.26
C GLY A 142 -5.84 -6.10 13.18
N GLN A 143 -5.38 -7.20 12.62
CA GLN A 143 -5.05 -8.44 13.33
C GLN A 143 -3.60 -8.80 13.05
N ILE A 144 -2.88 -9.23 14.06
CA ILE A 144 -1.55 -9.81 13.89
C ILE A 144 -1.75 -11.20 13.29
N LYS A 145 -1.22 -11.42 12.08
CA LYS A 145 -1.30 -12.72 11.39
C LYS A 145 -0.10 -13.59 11.65
N GLU A 146 1.07 -12.99 11.63
CA GLU A 146 2.32 -13.69 11.82
C GLU A 146 3.23 -12.89 12.74
N SER A 147 3.88 -13.58 13.63
CA SER A 147 5.00 -13.10 14.41
C SER A 147 6.04 -14.20 14.39
N MET A 148 7.27 -13.87 14.05
CA MET A 148 8.38 -14.84 14.10
C MET A 148 8.70 -15.31 15.52
N ARG A 149 7.91 -14.91 16.50
CA ARG A 149 8.06 -15.30 17.91
C ARG A 149 6.91 -16.20 18.35
N SER A 150 7.27 -17.23 19.12
CA SER A 150 6.37 -18.00 19.98
C SER A 150 5.89 -17.20 21.21
N GLU A 151 5.99 -15.87 21.18
CA GLU A 151 5.53 -15.02 22.29
C GLU A 151 4.02 -14.99 22.34
N ASN A 152 3.52 -14.98 23.57
CA ASN A 152 2.09 -14.96 23.84
C ASN A 152 1.48 -13.63 23.39
N LEU A 153 1.06 -13.57 22.12
CA LEU A 153 0.42 -12.40 21.49
C LEU A 153 -0.93 -12.03 22.15
N THR A 154 -1.41 -12.85 23.10
CA THR A 154 -2.57 -12.52 23.93
C THR A 154 -2.24 -11.56 25.06
N ASN A 155 -0.94 -11.31 25.33
CA ASN A 155 -0.52 -10.40 26.39
C ASN A 155 -0.75 -8.95 25.98
N ARG A 156 -1.66 -8.27 26.68
CA ARG A 156 -2.03 -6.88 26.44
C ARG A 156 -0.85 -5.89 26.46
N LYS A 157 0.19 -6.16 27.26
CA LYS A 157 1.41 -5.34 27.30
C LYS A 157 2.20 -5.45 25.99
N MET A 158 2.25 -6.66 25.42
CA MET A 158 2.93 -6.91 24.15
C MET A 158 2.18 -6.25 22.97
N ILE A 159 0.85 -6.36 22.94
CA ILE A 159 0.02 -5.69 21.93
C ILE A 159 0.26 -4.18 21.95
N LYS A 160 0.20 -3.54 23.13
CA LYS A 160 0.47 -2.10 23.25
C LYS A 160 1.90 -1.71 22.82
N LYS A 161 2.88 -2.59 23.04
CA LYS A 161 4.23 -2.34 22.55
C LYS A 161 4.28 -2.37 21.02
N ILE A 162 3.63 -3.37 20.41
CA ILE A 162 3.53 -3.49 18.95
C ILE A 162 2.82 -2.27 18.36
N GLU A 163 1.68 -1.85 18.91
CA GLU A 163 0.95 -0.65 18.50
C GLU A 163 1.87 0.59 18.52
N LYS A 164 2.56 0.83 19.65
CA LYS A 164 3.46 1.98 19.77
C LYS A 164 4.64 1.95 18.79
N GLU A 165 5.20 0.78 18.52
CA GLU A 165 6.31 0.66 17.55
C GLU A 165 5.81 0.82 16.11
N MET A 166 4.59 0.36 15.79
CA MET A 166 3.95 0.56 14.50
C MET A 166 3.60 2.05 14.24
N GLU A 167 3.25 2.81 15.30
CA GLU A 167 3.01 4.25 15.21
C GLU A 167 4.30 5.06 14.95
N ALA A 168 5.44 4.49 15.25
CA ALA A 168 6.76 5.13 15.13
C ALA A 168 7.56 4.69 13.91
N ASP A 169 7.03 3.76 13.11
CA ASP A 169 7.63 3.23 11.88
C ASP A 169 7.29 4.10 10.69
#